data_8a1e5b9c2c4fc85811229d43f8b5c530
#
_entry.id   8a1e5b9c2c4fc85811229d43f8b5c530
#
_cell.length_a   1.000
_cell.length_b   1.000
_cell.length_c   1.000
_cell.angle_alpha   90.00
_cell.angle_beta   90.00
_cell.angle_gamma   90.00
#
_symmetry.space_group_name_H-M   'P 1'
#
loop_
_entity.id
_entity.type
_entity.pdbx_description
1 polymer ?
#
loop_
_entity_poly.entity_id
_entity_poly.type
_entity_poly.pdbx_seq_one_letter_code
_entity_poly.pdbx_strand_id
1 'polypeptide(L)' 'MNQSLAVQTQPERQVFTRMQFKDYPDVLTVQQTAELLSVCKNTIYKLIRDKELPCRRIGSAIRIRKNDVISYMRQ' A
#
# COMPACT_ATOMS: atom_id res chain seq x y z
N MET A 1 -3.97 29.52 7.78
CA MET A 1 -4.06 28.78 7.94
C MET A 1 -4.11 28.00 7.95
N ASN A 2 -3.80 28.32 7.56
CA ASN A 2 -3.76 27.34 7.46
C ASN A 2 -3.71 26.63 7.25
N GLN A 3 -3.23 26.90 6.98
CA GLN A 3 -3.05 26.08 6.77
C GLN A 3 -2.85 25.37 6.95
N SER A 4 -2.44 25.94 7.03
CA SER A 4 -2.16 25.08 7.16
C SER A 4 -2.08 24.44 7.42
N LEU A 5 -1.75 24.85 7.45
CA LEU A 5 -1.66 23.95 7.61
C LEU A 5 -1.92 23.18 7.71
N ALA A 6 -1.86 23.50 7.50
CA ALA A 6 -2.14 22.63 7.61
C ALA A 6 -2.23 21.98 7.29
N VAL A 7 -1.94 22.40 7.09
CA VAL A 7 -2.06 21.63 6.78
C VAL A 7 -1.82 20.95 6.49
N GLN A 8 -1.39 21.07 6.39
CA GLN A 8 -1.15 20.29 6.27
C GLN A 8 -1.20 19.42 6.35
N THR A 9 -1.22 19.39 6.12
CA THR A 9 -1.31 18.45 6.23
C THR A 9 -1.69 17.80 5.88
N GLN A 10 -1.76 17.89 5.64
CA GLN A 10 -2.26 17.00 5.07
C GLN A 10 -2.91 16.84 3.74
N PRO A 11 -2.84 17.55 2.55
CA PRO A 11 -3.43 17.34 1.23
C PRO A 11 -2.92 16.10 0.52
N GLU A 12 -1.75 15.69 0.82
CA GLU A 12 -1.23 14.47 0.25
C GLU A 12 -2.07 13.28 0.60
N ARG A 13 -2.61 13.29 1.79
CA ARG A 13 -3.47 12.25 2.19
C ARG A 13 -4.71 12.18 1.35
N GLN A 14 -5.22 13.34 0.99
CA GLN A 14 -6.40 13.39 0.18
C GLN A 14 -6.16 12.84 -1.20
N VAL A 15 -4.99 13.07 -1.73
CA VAL A 15 -4.65 12.49 -3.02
C VAL A 15 -4.67 10.98 -2.93
N PHE A 16 -4.11 10.44 -1.86
CA PHE A 16 -4.15 9.01 -1.64
C PHE A 16 -5.56 8.48 -1.61
N THR A 17 -6.43 9.14 -0.88
CA THR A 17 -7.77 8.62 -0.70
C THR A 17 -8.57 8.60 -1.98
N ARG A 18 -8.11 9.33 -3.00
CA ARG A 18 -8.77 9.28 -4.29
C ARG A 18 -8.37 8.10 -5.13
N MET A 19 -7.23 7.48 -4.81
CA MET A 19 -6.78 6.34 -5.57
C MET A 19 -7.51 5.10 -5.08
N GLN A 20 -7.96 4.32 -6.03
CA GLN A 20 -8.70 3.10 -5.74
C GLN A 20 -7.91 1.94 -6.30
N PHE A 21 -8.33 0.74 -5.93
CA PHE A 21 -7.65 -0.46 -6.40
C PHE A 21 -7.51 -0.48 -7.91
N LYS A 22 -8.52 -0.02 -8.61
CA LYS A 22 -8.49 -0.04 -10.07
C LYS A 22 -7.42 0.88 -10.65
N ASP A 23 -6.95 1.84 -9.88
CA ASP A 23 -5.95 2.80 -10.34
C ASP A 23 -4.54 2.29 -10.19
N TYR A 24 -4.36 1.18 -9.51
CA TYR A 24 -3.05 0.59 -9.29
C TYR A 24 -2.81 -0.53 -10.29
N PRO A 25 -1.55 -0.78 -10.66
CA PRO A 25 -1.26 -1.89 -11.56
C PRO A 25 -1.53 -3.23 -10.88
N ASP A 26 -1.58 -4.29 -11.68
CA ASP A 26 -1.84 -5.63 -11.16
C ASP A 26 -0.72 -6.14 -10.27
N VAL A 27 0.48 -5.62 -10.44
CA VAL A 27 1.64 -6.01 -9.65
C VAL A 27 2.12 -4.77 -8.90
N LEU A 28 2.21 -4.89 -7.59
CA LEU A 28 2.46 -3.76 -6.71
C LEU A 28 3.83 -3.84 -6.07
N THR A 29 4.42 -2.67 -5.82
CA THR A 29 5.59 -2.59 -4.95
C THR A 29 5.14 -2.64 -3.50
N VAL A 30 6.11 -2.81 -2.59
CA VAL A 30 5.80 -2.77 -1.17
C VAL A 30 5.19 -1.41 -0.79
N GLN A 31 5.73 -0.34 -1.36
CA GLN A 31 5.21 0.99 -1.06
C GLN A 31 3.77 1.16 -1.54
N GLN A 32 3.47 0.71 -2.75
CA GLN A 32 2.11 0.80 -3.26
C GLN A 32 1.14 -0.02 -2.41
N THR A 33 1.57 -1.18 -1.96
CA THR A 33 0.74 -2.01 -1.10
C THR A 33 0.48 -1.31 0.24
N ALA A 34 1.52 -0.70 0.80
CA ALA A 34 1.37 0.04 2.05
C ALA A 34 0.38 1.19 1.89
N GLU A 35 0.45 1.88 0.76
CA GLU A 35 -0.48 2.97 0.49
C GLU A 35 -1.91 2.48 0.38
N LEU A 36 -2.10 1.37 -0.34
CA LEU A 36 -3.43 0.81 -0.50
C LEU A 36 -4.05 0.41 0.83
N LEU A 37 -3.25 -0.14 1.72
CA LEU A 37 -3.73 -0.60 3.01
C LEU A 37 -3.64 0.46 4.10
N SER A 38 -3.06 1.62 3.76
CA SER A 38 -2.89 2.74 4.69
C SER A 38 -2.07 2.35 5.92
N VAL A 39 -1.00 1.61 5.68
CA VAL A 39 -0.09 1.21 6.74
C VAL A 39 1.34 1.55 6.31
N CYS A 40 2.28 1.43 7.22
CA CYS A 40 3.66 1.69 6.87
C CYS A 40 4.28 0.47 6.19
N LYS A 41 5.41 0.70 5.51
CA LYS A 41 6.08 -0.39 4.79
C LYS A 41 6.52 -1.51 5.73
N ASN A 42 6.92 -1.15 6.94
CA ASN A 42 7.34 -2.16 7.90
C ASN A 42 6.23 -3.15 8.21
N THR A 43 5.00 -2.68 8.24
CA THR A 43 3.86 -3.56 8.43
C THR A 43 3.73 -4.55 7.27
N ILE A 44 3.97 -4.07 6.04
CA ILE A 44 3.90 -4.94 4.88
C ILE A 44 4.99 -6.00 4.94
N TYR A 45 6.21 -5.60 5.30
CA TYR A 45 7.31 -6.59 5.46
C TYR A 45 6.97 -7.63 6.51
N LYS A 46 6.32 -7.20 7.58
CA LYS A 46 5.92 -8.13 8.64
C LYS A 46 4.87 -9.12 8.13
N LEU A 47 3.90 -8.63 7.38
CA LEU A 47 2.87 -9.50 6.82
C LEU A 47 3.47 -10.53 5.87
N ILE A 48 4.47 -10.12 5.09
CA ILE A 48 5.15 -11.03 4.19
C ILE A 48 5.94 -12.06 4.99
N ARG A 49 6.66 -11.61 6.01
CA ARG A 49 7.47 -12.50 6.84
C ARG A 49 6.60 -13.55 7.52
N ASP A 50 5.44 -13.14 8.00
CA ASP A 50 4.53 -14.03 8.72
C ASP A 50 3.66 -14.84 7.76
N LYS A 51 3.88 -14.68 6.47
CA LYS A 51 3.19 -15.42 5.42
C LYS A 51 1.70 -15.17 5.38
N GLU A 52 1.30 -14.00 5.86
CA GLU A 52 -0.08 -13.58 5.75
C GLU A 52 -0.37 -12.92 4.42
N LEU A 53 0.65 -12.42 3.76
CA LEU A 53 0.51 -11.76 2.47
C LEU A 53 1.53 -12.36 1.51
N PRO A 54 1.07 -13.08 0.48
CA PRO A 54 2.00 -13.69 -0.48
C PRO A 54 2.74 -12.62 -1.28
N CYS A 55 3.96 -12.91 -1.65
CA CYS A 55 4.72 -12.01 -2.48
C CYS A 55 5.59 -12.81 -3.44
N ARG A 56 6.13 -12.11 -4.41
CA ARG A 56 7.03 -12.69 -5.39
C ARG A 56 8.34 -11.92 -5.33
N ARG A 57 9.44 -12.64 -5.26
CA ARG A 57 10.75 -12.01 -5.29
C ARG A 57 11.30 -12.11 -6.70
N ILE A 58 11.65 -10.96 -7.26
CA ILE A 58 12.22 -10.88 -8.59
C ILE A 58 13.59 -10.20 -8.43
N GLY A 59 14.66 -11.00 -8.44
CA GLY A 59 15.96 -10.48 -8.06
C GLY A 59 15.91 -10.00 -6.62
N SER A 60 16.27 -8.76 -6.38
CA SER A 60 16.21 -8.16 -5.05
C SER A 60 14.89 -7.43 -4.80
N ALA A 61 14.00 -7.39 -5.79
CA ALA A 61 12.76 -6.66 -5.68
C ALA A 61 11.64 -7.56 -5.17
N ILE A 62 10.76 -6.98 -4.35
CA ILE A 62 9.58 -7.68 -3.87
C ILE A 62 8.37 -7.11 -4.60
N ARG A 63 7.55 -8.01 -5.12
CA ARG A 63 6.33 -7.63 -5.82
C ARG A 63 5.15 -8.40 -5.26
N ILE A 64 4.01 -7.72 -5.15
CA ILE A 64 2.81 -8.28 -4.54
C ILE A 64 1.68 -8.13 -5.54
N ARG A 65 0.94 -9.20 -5.77
CA ARG A 65 -0.16 -9.12 -6.72
C ARG A 65 -1.34 -8.41 -6.08
N LYS A 66 -1.96 -7.54 -6.86
CA LYS A 66 -3.10 -6.77 -6.39
C LYS A 66 -4.22 -7.70 -5.89
N ASN A 67 -4.45 -8.80 -6.57
CA ASN A 67 -5.49 -9.74 -6.15
C ASN A 67 -5.21 -10.33 -4.78
N ASP A 68 -3.94 -10.53 -4.44
CA ASP A 68 -3.60 -11.05 -3.12
C ASP A 68 -3.89 -10.03 -2.03
N VAL A 69 -3.68 -8.75 -2.33
CA VAL A 69 -4.01 -7.68 -1.38
C VAL A 69 -5.51 -7.62 -1.17
N ILE A 70 -6.27 -7.70 -2.25
CA ILE A 70 -7.73 -7.68 -2.16
C ILE A 70 -8.22 -8.86 -1.34
N SER A 71 -7.68 -10.04 -1.59
CA SER A 71 -8.07 -11.23 -0.84
C SER A 71 -7.76 -11.09 0.65
N TYR A 72 -6.60 -10.52 0.95
CA TYR A 72 -6.22 -10.30 2.35
C TYR A 72 -7.23 -9.38 3.04
N MET A 73 -7.67 -8.34 2.36
CA MET A 73 -8.60 -7.40 2.96
C MET A 73 -9.99 -7.98 3.18
N ARG A 74 -10.31 -9.05 2.48
CA ARG A 74 -11.63 -9.67 2.60
C ARG A 74 -11.71 -10.72 3.70
N GLN A 75 -10.59 -11.02 4.30
CA GLN A 75 -10.56 -12.02 5.38
C GLN A 75 -11.22 -11.54 6.65
#